data_fc091a670bbb44dbf03d0bef50a954c4
#
_entry.id   fc091a670bbb44dbf03d0bef50a954c4
#
_cell.length_a   1.000
_cell.length_b   1.000
_cell.length_c   1.000
_cell.angle_alpha   90.00
_cell.angle_beta   90.00
_cell.angle_gamma   90.00
#
_symmetry.space_group_name_H-M   'P 1'
#
loop_
_entity.id
_entity.type
_entity.pdbx_description
1 polymer ?
#
loop_
_entity_poly.entity_id
_entity_poly.type
_entity_poly.pdbx_seq_one_letter_code
_entity_poly.pdbx_strand_id
1 'polypeptide(L)'
;DLQLRLLAVLAITVSIRSQTLTVYPSRITLDSPVDRHRIAVVMTAVDESTSDVTVDATLRTEPIGIAELREGRLVPLADGEAQLVAEHAGLRAVAAVSVRGMGTAPLVSFRNDVEPVLMRAGCNAGSCHGAAAGKNGFALSLFGFDPAFDHRSLTREQRGRRLDLLEPEHSLLLVK
;
A
#
# COMPACT_ATOMS: atom_id res chain seq x y z
N ASP A 1 16.73 72.71 14.68
CA ASP A 1 16.04 71.66 13.85
C ASP A 1 16.95 70.46 13.67
N LEU A 2 16.73 69.48 14.54
CA LEU A 2 17.48 68.23 14.52
C LEU A 2 16.69 67.22 13.69
N GLN A 3 17.03 67.11 12.41
CA GLN A 3 16.43 66.09 11.54
C GLN A 3 16.95 64.70 11.90
N LEU A 4 16.13 63.93 12.57
CA LEU A 4 16.36 62.54 12.89
C LEU A 4 16.24 61.72 11.59
N ARG A 5 17.36 61.34 10.94
CA ARG A 5 17.38 60.43 9.81
C ARG A 5 17.19 59.00 10.34
N LEU A 6 15.97 58.50 10.17
CA LEU A 6 15.62 57.10 10.43
C LEU A 6 16.22 56.22 9.29
N LEU A 7 17.33 55.54 9.55
CA LEU A 7 17.90 54.53 8.66
C LEU A 7 17.05 53.26 8.80
N ALA A 8 16.15 53.02 7.85
CA ALA A 8 15.45 51.76 7.73
C ALA A 8 16.47 50.72 7.26
N VAL A 9 16.87 49.84 8.16
CA VAL A 9 17.65 48.62 7.82
C VAL A 9 16.70 47.63 7.21
N LEU A 10 16.74 47.50 5.88
CA LEU A 10 16.00 46.47 5.15
C LEU A 10 16.68 45.12 5.43
N ALA A 11 16.13 44.33 6.33
CA ALA A 11 16.59 42.97 6.58
C ALA A 11 16.22 42.10 5.36
N ILE A 12 17.19 41.81 4.51
CA ILE A 12 17.05 40.86 3.42
C ILE A 12 17.12 39.48 4.06
N THR A 13 15.97 38.84 4.24
CA THR A 13 15.91 37.42 4.62
C THR A 13 16.27 36.55 3.40
N VAL A 14 17.53 36.11 3.36
CA VAL A 14 17.98 35.11 2.39
C VAL A 14 17.43 33.75 2.84
N SER A 15 16.41 33.27 2.18
CA SER A 15 15.97 31.88 2.33
C SER A 15 17.04 30.97 1.70
N ILE A 16 17.85 30.35 2.55
CA ILE A 16 18.76 29.27 2.09
C ILE A 16 17.91 28.06 1.77
N ARG A 17 17.67 27.82 0.49
CA ARG A 17 17.05 26.57 0.03
C ARG A 17 18.09 25.46 0.14
N SER A 18 17.75 24.39 0.82
CA SER A 18 18.58 23.19 0.96
C SER A 18 17.88 22.00 0.31
N GLN A 19 18.67 21.05 -0.10
CA GLN A 19 18.12 19.75 -0.50
C GLN A 19 17.39 19.11 0.67
N THR A 20 16.28 18.43 0.39
CA THR A 20 15.49 17.72 1.41
C THR A 20 15.18 16.30 0.95
N LEU A 21 15.05 15.40 1.93
CA LEU A 21 14.60 14.03 1.72
C LEU A 21 13.23 13.88 2.39
N THR A 22 12.32 13.19 1.75
CA THR A 22 10.97 12.95 2.28
C THR A 22 10.56 11.51 2.03
N VAL A 23 9.95 10.87 3.04
CA VAL A 23 9.35 9.54 2.92
C VAL A 23 7.84 9.67 2.70
N TYR A 24 7.32 8.96 1.74
CA TYR A 24 5.89 8.88 1.46
C TYR A 24 5.38 7.44 1.64
N PRO A 25 4.22 7.28 2.36
CA PRO A 25 3.56 8.31 3.14
C PRO A 25 4.36 8.68 4.41
N SER A 26 4.17 9.89 4.94
CA SER A 26 4.84 10.36 6.16
C SER A 26 4.32 9.69 7.44
N ARG A 27 3.14 9.06 7.34
CA ARG A 27 2.54 8.23 8.40
C ARG A 27 1.98 6.96 7.78
N ILE A 28 2.27 5.82 8.38
CA ILE A 28 1.90 4.50 7.91
C ILE A 28 1.19 3.78 9.04
N THR A 29 0.00 3.25 8.77
CA THR A 29 -0.74 2.41 9.70
C THR A 29 -0.87 1.02 9.08
N LEU A 30 -0.52 -0.01 9.84
CA LEU A 30 -0.64 -1.41 9.48
C LEU A 30 -1.58 -2.04 10.51
N ASP A 31 -2.84 -2.28 10.11
CA ASP A 31 -3.92 -2.71 11.00
C ASP A 31 -4.19 -4.22 10.93
N SER A 32 -3.37 -4.95 10.18
CA SER A 32 -3.55 -6.38 9.94
C SER A 32 -2.21 -7.08 9.66
N PRO A 33 -2.05 -8.36 10.06
CA PRO A 33 -0.84 -9.16 9.75
C PRO A 33 -0.55 -9.31 8.26
N VAL A 34 -1.55 -9.08 7.40
CA VAL A 34 -1.40 -9.21 5.94
C VAL A 34 -1.15 -7.87 5.24
N ASP A 35 -1.15 -6.77 5.97
CA ASP A 35 -0.90 -5.45 5.39
C ASP A 35 0.49 -5.34 4.76
N ARG A 36 0.54 -4.62 3.64
CA ARG A 36 1.75 -4.41 2.83
C ARG A 36 1.72 -3.01 2.25
N HIS A 37 2.54 -2.10 2.77
CA HIS A 37 2.61 -0.73 2.28
C HIS A 37 3.84 -0.50 1.40
N ARG A 38 3.64 0.07 0.22
CA ARG A 38 4.73 0.60 -0.60
C ARG A 38 5.23 1.91 -0.02
N ILE A 39 6.53 2.10 -0.11
CA ILE A 39 7.22 3.30 0.36
C ILE A 39 7.85 3.97 -0.86
N ALA A 40 7.82 5.30 -0.88
CA ALA A 40 8.60 6.10 -1.80
C ALA A 40 9.47 7.07 -1.00
N VAL A 41 10.71 7.23 -1.43
CA VAL A 41 11.64 8.22 -0.90
C VAL A 41 11.93 9.22 -2.00
N VAL A 42 11.61 10.48 -1.74
CA VAL A 42 11.74 11.56 -2.71
C VAL A 42 12.77 12.56 -2.22
N MET A 43 13.75 12.83 -3.05
CA MET A 43 14.70 13.94 -2.86
C MET A 43 14.21 15.16 -3.61
N THR A 44 14.15 16.29 -2.92
CA THR A 44 13.89 17.62 -3.52
C THR A 44 15.17 18.40 -3.57
N ALA A 45 15.58 18.80 -4.75
CA ALA A 45 16.78 19.61 -4.98
C ALA A 45 16.55 21.10 -4.66
N VAL A 46 17.62 21.88 -4.69
CA VAL A 46 17.60 23.35 -4.40
C VAL A 46 16.72 24.11 -5.41
N ASP A 47 16.63 23.64 -6.65
CA ASP A 47 15.80 24.18 -7.73
C ASP A 47 14.34 23.69 -7.71
N GLU A 48 13.95 23.00 -6.62
CA GLU A 48 12.61 22.40 -6.41
C GLU A 48 12.30 21.21 -7.33
N SER A 49 13.23 20.75 -8.14
CA SER A 49 13.07 19.49 -8.87
C SER A 49 13.04 18.30 -7.89
N THR A 50 12.22 17.30 -8.19
CA THR A 50 12.06 16.10 -7.37
C THR A 50 12.52 14.86 -8.12
N SER A 51 13.14 13.93 -7.39
CA SER A 51 13.54 12.62 -7.92
C SER A 51 13.18 11.52 -6.94
N ASP A 52 12.70 10.39 -7.47
CA ASP A 52 12.48 9.17 -6.69
C ASP A 52 13.84 8.49 -6.46
N VAL A 53 14.25 8.42 -5.21
CA VAL A 53 15.50 7.80 -4.76
C VAL A 53 15.25 6.57 -3.90
N THR A 54 14.07 5.99 -3.98
CA THR A 54 13.64 4.85 -3.13
C THR A 54 14.59 3.67 -3.22
N VAL A 55 15.10 3.37 -4.41
CA VAL A 55 16.01 2.23 -4.65
C VAL A 55 17.43 2.51 -4.12
N ASP A 56 17.84 3.78 -4.13
CA ASP A 56 19.17 4.23 -3.73
C ASP A 56 19.25 4.59 -2.25
N ALA A 57 18.10 4.77 -1.59
CA ALA A 57 18.03 5.11 -0.17
C ALA A 57 18.25 3.88 0.72
N THR A 58 19.00 4.07 1.79
CA THR A 58 19.07 3.10 2.89
C THR A 58 17.85 3.24 3.77
N LEU A 59 17.06 2.17 3.86
CA LEU A 59 15.83 2.13 4.64
C LEU A 59 15.98 1.18 5.83
N ARG A 60 15.53 1.62 7.01
CA ARG A 60 15.46 0.77 8.21
C ARG A 60 14.30 1.19 9.12
N THR A 61 13.86 0.28 9.98
CA THR A 61 12.83 0.56 11.00
C THR A 61 13.45 0.63 12.39
N GLU A 62 12.98 1.56 13.20
CA GLU A 62 13.43 1.79 14.57
C GLU A 62 12.22 1.96 15.50
N PRO A 63 12.06 1.14 16.57
CA PRO A 63 12.87 -0.03 16.91
C PRO A 63 12.64 -1.19 15.93
N ILE A 64 13.60 -2.10 15.88
CA ILE A 64 13.43 -3.38 15.15
C ILE A 64 12.38 -4.24 15.84
N GLY A 65 11.69 -5.10 15.03
CA GLY A 65 10.72 -6.07 15.56
C GLY A 65 9.27 -5.60 15.55
N ILE A 66 8.97 -4.35 15.20
CA ILE A 66 7.60 -3.85 15.03
C ILE A 66 7.16 -3.95 13.56
N ALA A 67 8.00 -3.53 12.65
CA ALA A 67 7.80 -3.65 11.22
C ALA A 67 9.14 -3.90 10.52
N GLU A 68 9.11 -4.41 9.30
CA GLU A 68 10.32 -4.57 8.49
C GLU A 68 10.05 -4.32 7.01
N LEU A 69 11.12 -4.13 6.24
CA LEU A 69 11.04 -4.01 4.78
C LEU A 69 11.29 -5.36 4.12
N ARG A 70 10.31 -5.84 3.35
CA ARG A 70 10.40 -7.04 2.50
C ARG A 70 10.01 -6.68 1.08
N GLU A 71 10.89 -6.94 0.12
CA GLU A 71 10.63 -6.70 -1.31
C GLU A 71 10.13 -5.27 -1.61
N GLY A 72 10.74 -4.26 -0.95
CA GLY A 72 10.36 -2.85 -1.10
C GLY A 72 9.01 -2.46 -0.50
N ARG A 73 8.46 -3.30 0.38
CA ARG A 73 7.22 -3.02 1.11
C ARG A 73 7.44 -3.10 2.61
N LEU A 74 6.82 -2.20 3.34
CA LEU A 74 6.76 -2.27 4.79
C LEU A 74 5.71 -3.31 5.20
N VAL A 75 6.11 -4.26 6.05
CA VAL A 75 5.26 -5.34 6.56
C VAL A 75 5.27 -5.32 8.09
N PRO A 76 4.15 -5.64 8.75
CA PRO A 76 4.06 -5.70 10.20
C PRO A 76 4.72 -6.96 10.77
N LEU A 77 5.26 -6.86 11.99
CA LEU A 77 5.81 -7.98 12.75
C LEU A 77 5.15 -8.13 14.13
N ALA A 78 4.90 -7.01 14.83
CA ALA A 78 4.27 -6.99 16.14
C ALA A 78 3.55 -5.66 16.36
N ASP A 79 2.52 -5.66 17.21
CA ASP A 79 1.83 -4.43 17.61
C ASP A 79 2.81 -3.46 18.27
N GLY A 80 2.71 -2.18 17.94
CA GLY A 80 3.56 -1.12 18.47
C GLY A 80 3.76 0.05 17.55
N GLU A 81 4.60 0.97 18.00
CA GLU A 81 4.98 2.17 17.27
C GLU A 81 6.45 2.07 16.85
N ALA A 82 6.74 2.49 15.64
CA ALA A 82 8.08 2.52 15.09
C ALA A 82 8.27 3.74 14.19
N GLN A 83 9.47 3.95 13.72
CA GLN A 83 9.81 4.92 12.68
C GLN A 83 10.45 4.19 11.51
N LEU A 84 10.05 4.53 10.30
CA LEU A 84 10.79 4.20 9.10
C LEU A 84 11.79 5.32 8.84
N VAL A 85 13.05 5.00 8.89
CA VAL A 85 14.17 5.93 8.65
C VAL A 85 14.70 5.69 7.24
N ALA A 86 14.80 6.76 6.47
CA ALA A 86 15.42 6.78 5.15
C ALA A 86 16.67 7.66 5.17
N GLU A 87 17.77 7.18 4.60
CA GLU A 87 19.02 7.92 4.45
C GLU A 87 19.48 7.86 3.00
N HIS A 88 19.80 9.02 2.42
CA HIS A 88 20.33 9.14 1.07
C HIS A 88 21.17 10.43 0.95
N ALA A 89 22.35 10.34 0.33
CA ALA A 89 23.25 11.47 0.06
C ALA A 89 23.52 12.35 1.32
N GLY A 90 23.63 11.75 2.51
CA GLY A 90 23.84 12.47 3.77
C GLY A 90 22.58 13.14 4.35
N LEU A 91 21.44 13.02 3.68
CA LEU A 91 20.14 13.48 4.18
C LEU A 91 19.42 12.34 4.91
N ARG A 92 18.60 12.71 5.88
CA ARG A 92 17.78 11.77 6.67
C ARG A 92 16.33 12.23 6.68
N ALA A 93 15.41 11.28 6.47
CA ALA A 93 13.98 11.49 6.59
C ALA A 93 13.35 10.37 7.44
N VAL A 94 12.21 10.67 8.05
CA VAL A 94 11.52 9.74 8.96
C VAL A 94 10.03 9.74 8.66
N ALA A 95 9.41 8.54 8.64
CA ALA A 95 7.97 8.39 8.63
C ALA A 95 7.52 7.65 9.90
N ALA A 96 6.39 8.06 10.48
CA ALA A 96 5.80 7.37 11.63
C ALA A 96 5.14 6.06 11.17
N VAL A 97 5.35 4.98 11.92
CA VAL A 97 4.76 3.66 11.66
C VAL A 97 4.00 3.21 12.90
N SER A 98 2.73 2.86 12.73
CA SER A 98 1.89 2.26 13.78
C SER A 98 1.43 0.89 13.31
N VAL A 99 1.66 -0.13 14.11
CA VAL A 99 1.22 -1.51 13.84
C VAL A 99 0.22 -1.92 14.89
N ARG A 100 -0.91 -2.49 14.46
CA ARG A 100 -1.99 -2.94 15.33
C ARG A 100 -2.62 -4.22 14.78
N GLY A 101 -3.31 -4.95 15.64
CA GLY A 101 -4.13 -6.08 15.23
C GLY A 101 -3.36 -7.34 14.83
N MET A 102 -2.09 -7.49 15.26
CA MET A 102 -1.28 -8.66 14.93
C MET A 102 -1.82 -9.96 15.54
N GLY A 103 -2.53 -9.85 16.67
CA GLY A 103 -3.19 -11.00 17.32
C GLY A 103 -4.59 -11.32 16.78
N THR A 104 -5.09 -10.56 15.79
CA THR A 104 -6.44 -10.71 15.27
C THR A 104 -6.39 -11.29 13.86
N ALA A 105 -7.16 -12.37 13.61
CA ALA A 105 -7.29 -12.88 12.24
C ALA A 105 -7.88 -11.81 11.32
N PRO A 106 -7.26 -11.50 10.18
CA PRO A 106 -7.78 -10.47 9.28
C PRO A 106 -9.15 -10.87 8.75
N LEU A 107 -10.08 -9.90 8.77
CA LEU A 107 -11.37 -10.07 8.11
C LEU A 107 -11.14 -9.99 6.60
N VAL A 108 -11.26 -11.12 5.92
CA VAL A 108 -11.14 -11.18 4.46
C VAL A 108 -12.38 -10.55 3.82
N SER A 109 -12.17 -9.48 3.08
CA SER A 109 -13.20 -8.84 2.27
C SER A 109 -13.21 -9.45 0.87
N PHE A 110 -14.33 -10.07 0.47
CA PHE A 110 -14.44 -10.60 -0.89
C PHE A 110 -14.12 -9.52 -1.95
N ARG A 111 -14.68 -8.32 -1.78
CA ARG A 111 -14.50 -7.21 -2.71
C ARG A 111 -13.04 -6.71 -2.78
N ASN A 112 -12.40 -6.59 -1.63
CA ASN A 112 -11.09 -5.92 -1.55
C ASN A 112 -9.91 -6.91 -1.64
N ASP A 113 -10.12 -8.18 -1.26
CA ASP A 113 -9.05 -9.16 -1.15
C ASP A 113 -9.19 -10.29 -2.19
N VAL A 114 -10.42 -10.78 -2.43
CA VAL A 114 -10.64 -11.90 -3.36
C VAL A 114 -10.84 -11.43 -4.79
N GLU A 115 -11.71 -10.43 -5.01
CA GLU A 115 -12.03 -9.91 -6.34
C GLU A 115 -10.79 -9.45 -7.13
N PRO A 116 -9.83 -8.71 -6.54
CA PRO A 116 -8.59 -8.35 -7.25
C PRO A 116 -7.72 -9.55 -7.66
N VAL A 117 -7.80 -10.66 -6.93
CA VAL A 117 -7.09 -11.90 -7.30
C VAL A 117 -7.74 -12.52 -8.52
N LEU A 118 -9.08 -12.62 -8.56
CA LEU A 118 -9.84 -13.11 -9.71
C LEU A 118 -9.59 -12.26 -10.97
N MET A 119 -9.55 -10.94 -10.82
CA MET A 119 -9.21 -10.01 -11.90
C MET A 119 -7.80 -10.25 -12.44
N ARG A 120 -6.82 -10.35 -11.57
CA ARG A 120 -5.41 -10.55 -11.93
C ARG A 120 -5.19 -11.90 -12.60
N ALA A 121 -5.89 -12.94 -12.15
CA ALA A 121 -5.87 -14.26 -12.76
C ALA A 121 -6.65 -14.33 -14.07
N GLY A 122 -7.38 -13.27 -14.45
CA GLY A 122 -8.19 -13.22 -15.68
C GLY A 122 -9.49 -14.03 -15.61
N CYS A 123 -9.89 -14.51 -14.41
CA CYS A 123 -11.06 -15.35 -14.24
C CYS A 123 -12.35 -14.67 -14.70
N ASN A 124 -12.49 -13.36 -14.44
CA ASN A 124 -13.65 -12.54 -14.79
C ASN A 124 -13.44 -11.69 -16.06
N ALA A 125 -12.46 -12.06 -16.90
CA ALA A 125 -12.31 -11.45 -18.23
C ALA A 125 -13.43 -11.92 -19.18
N GLY A 126 -13.73 -11.11 -20.21
CA GLY A 126 -14.77 -11.40 -21.19
C GLY A 126 -14.54 -12.66 -22.05
N SER A 127 -13.30 -13.15 -22.14
CA SER A 127 -12.95 -14.41 -22.77
C SER A 127 -13.08 -15.63 -21.85
N CYS A 128 -13.30 -15.39 -20.56
CA CYS A 128 -13.47 -16.40 -19.52
C CYS A 128 -14.88 -16.32 -18.91
N HIS A 129 -14.98 -16.24 -17.59
CA HIS A 129 -16.27 -16.28 -16.89
C HIS A 129 -16.96 -14.91 -16.87
N GLY A 130 -16.30 -13.80 -17.26
CA GLY A 130 -16.89 -12.47 -17.41
C GLY A 130 -17.73 -12.27 -18.67
N ALA A 131 -17.84 -13.27 -19.57
CA ALA A 131 -18.78 -13.24 -20.68
C ALA A 131 -20.23 -13.27 -20.16
N ALA A 132 -21.18 -12.68 -20.91
CA ALA A 132 -22.58 -12.59 -20.50
C ALA A 132 -23.20 -13.97 -20.20
N ALA A 133 -22.84 -15.01 -20.95
CA ALA A 133 -23.27 -16.39 -20.71
C ALA A 133 -22.34 -17.16 -19.74
N GLY A 134 -21.27 -16.54 -19.29
CA GLY A 134 -20.21 -17.22 -18.57
C GLY A 134 -19.51 -18.30 -19.39
N LYS A 135 -18.91 -19.26 -18.71
CA LYS A 135 -18.24 -20.41 -19.35
C LYS A 135 -18.50 -21.69 -18.53
N ASN A 136 -18.95 -22.76 -19.21
CA ASN A 136 -19.24 -24.04 -18.57
C ASN A 136 -20.21 -23.94 -17.38
N GLY A 137 -21.25 -23.12 -17.49
CA GLY A 137 -22.25 -22.90 -16.43
C GLY A 137 -21.74 -22.14 -15.21
N PHE A 138 -20.66 -21.39 -15.37
CA PHE A 138 -20.15 -20.49 -14.36
C PHE A 138 -19.94 -19.10 -14.97
N ALA A 139 -20.57 -18.10 -14.37
CA ALA A 139 -20.45 -16.70 -14.77
C ALA A 139 -19.94 -15.86 -13.59
N LEU A 140 -19.12 -14.90 -13.91
CA LEU A 140 -18.69 -13.81 -13.05
C LEU A 140 -19.04 -12.49 -13.71
N SER A 141 -19.12 -11.42 -12.95
CA SER A 141 -19.29 -10.09 -13.50
C SER A 141 -18.01 -9.67 -14.26
N LEU A 142 -18.18 -8.95 -15.36
CA LEU A 142 -17.05 -8.50 -16.16
C LEU A 142 -16.15 -7.59 -15.33
N PHE A 143 -14.88 -7.97 -15.16
CA PHE A 143 -13.88 -7.25 -14.39
C PHE A 143 -14.29 -6.90 -12.94
N GLY A 144 -15.10 -7.73 -12.30
CA GLY A 144 -15.51 -7.53 -10.91
C GLY A 144 -16.50 -6.39 -10.71
N PHE A 145 -17.30 -6.09 -11.73
CA PHE A 145 -18.30 -5.00 -11.67
C PHE A 145 -19.34 -5.20 -10.57
N ASP A 146 -19.76 -6.44 -10.32
CA ASP A 146 -20.72 -6.82 -9.27
C ASP A 146 -20.13 -7.88 -8.32
N PRO A 147 -19.36 -7.48 -7.31
CA PRO A 147 -18.79 -8.42 -6.34
C PRO A 147 -19.82 -9.24 -5.55
N ALA A 148 -21.05 -8.72 -5.39
CA ALA A 148 -22.09 -9.46 -4.70
C ALA A 148 -22.63 -10.62 -5.57
N PHE A 149 -22.76 -10.41 -6.87
CA PHE A 149 -23.06 -11.44 -7.83
C PHE A 149 -21.93 -12.49 -7.85
N ASP A 150 -20.68 -12.06 -7.95
CA ASP A 150 -19.51 -12.93 -8.03
C ASP A 150 -19.36 -13.81 -6.78
N HIS A 151 -19.55 -13.22 -5.61
CA HIS A 151 -19.56 -13.96 -4.35
C HIS A 151 -20.66 -15.04 -4.33
N ARG A 152 -21.89 -14.73 -4.78
CA ARG A 152 -22.97 -15.70 -4.87
C ARG A 152 -22.67 -16.82 -5.87
N SER A 153 -22.18 -16.44 -7.05
CA SER A 153 -21.81 -17.41 -8.10
C SER A 153 -20.75 -18.41 -7.62
N LEU A 154 -19.77 -17.93 -6.84
CA LEU A 154 -18.73 -18.80 -6.29
C LEU A 154 -19.23 -19.69 -5.15
N THR A 155 -19.96 -19.09 -4.19
CA THR A 155 -20.24 -19.74 -2.91
C THR A 155 -21.56 -20.51 -2.87
N ARG A 156 -22.56 -20.16 -3.69
CA ARG A 156 -23.93 -20.69 -3.57
C ARG A 156 -24.44 -21.41 -4.81
N GLU A 157 -24.07 -20.94 -6.01
CA GLU A 157 -24.56 -21.57 -7.22
C GLU A 157 -24.06 -23.00 -7.36
N GLN A 158 -24.90 -23.82 -8.01
CA GLN A 158 -24.66 -25.27 -8.18
C GLN A 158 -24.29 -25.96 -6.86
N ARG A 159 -24.95 -25.56 -5.76
CA ARG A 159 -24.76 -26.11 -4.41
C ARG A 159 -23.36 -25.83 -3.84
N GLY A 160 -22.70 -24.75 -4.23
CA GLY A 160 -21.39 -24.36 -3.74
C GLY A 160 -20.22 -25.27 -4.18
N ARG A 161 -20.44 -26.15 -5.19
CA ARG A 161 -19.45 -27.17 -5.62
C ARG A 161 -18.08 -26.59 -6.04
N ARG A 162 -17.97 -25.27 -6.19
CA ARG A 162 -16.73 -24.62 -6.63
C ARG A 162 -15.72 -24.45 -5.52
N LEU A 163 -16.18 -24.52 -4.27
CA LEU A 163 -15.35 -24.37 -3.08
C LEU A 163 -15.39 -25.64 -2.25
N ASP A 164 -14.25 -26.18 -1.93
CA ASP A 164 -14.10 -27.19 -0.90
C ASP A 164 -13.69 -26.52 0.40
N LEU A 165 -14.58 -26.54 1.42
CA LEU A 165 -14.33 -25.90 2.70
C LEU A 165 -13.49 -26.77 3.65
N LEU A 166 -13.37 -28.07 3.37
CA LEU A 166 -12.57 -28.99 4.15
C LEU A 166 -11.14 -29.08 3.63
N GLU A 167 -11.00 -29.09 2.31
CA GLU A 167 -9.71 -29.16 1.60
C GLU A 167 -9.66 -28.03 0.54
N PRO A 168 -9.44 -26.76 0.96
CA PRO A 168 -9.57 -25.60 0.07
C PRO A 168 -8.73 -25.68 -1.20
N GLU A 169 -7.55 -26.31 -1.15
CA GLU A 169 -6.64 -26.55 -2.27
C GLU A 169 -7.25 -27.43 -3.35
N HIS A 170 -8.25 -28.26 -3.01
CA HIS A 170 -8.98 -29.10 -3.96
C HIS A 170 -10.23 -28.41 -4.53
N SER A 171 -10.47 -27.15 -4.17
CA SER A 171 -11.57 -26.38 -4.73
C SER A 171 -11.49 -26.31 -6.26
N LEU A 172 -12.60 -26.56 -6.95
CA LEU A 172 -12.65 -26.43 -8.42
C LEU A 172 -12.24 -25.05 -8.92
N LEU A 173 -12.36 -24.03 -8.08
CA LEU A 173 -11.88 -22.68 -8.36
C LEU A 173 -10.35 -22.62 -8.55
N LEU A 174 -9.60 -23.43 -7.82
CA LEU A 174 -8.13 -23.42 -7.81
C LEU A 174 -7.50 -24.47 -8.74
N VAL A 175 -8.14 -25.61 -8.92
CA VAL A 175 -7.58 -26.74 -9.70
C VAL A 175 -7.90 -26.71 -11.20
N LYS A 176 -8.49 -25.63 -11.67
CA LYS A 176 -8.93 -25.49 -13.06
C LYS A 176 -7.84 -24.86 -13.96
#